data_b50b506e97012847abc893fe2c69d99f
#
_entry.id   b50b506e97012847abc893fe2c69d99f
#
_cell.length_a   1.000
_cell.length_b   1.000
_cell.length_c   1.000
_cell.angle_alpha   90.00
_cell.angle_beta   90.00
_cell.angle_gamma   90.00
#
_symmetry.space_group_name_H-M   'P 1'
#
loop_
_entity.id
_entity.type
_entity.pdbx_description
1 polymer ?
#
loop_
_entity_poly.entity_id
_entity_poly.type
_entity_poly.pdbx_seq_one_letter_code
_entity_poly.pdbx_strand_id
1 'polypeptide(L)'
;MTTLGSTGKTDPSKFDGKKKLFLVPLIPMANLVLEKDKDLFDRHWNEISQQIDNLEVGLGSVRHVFHEMVHEEGDKGMELLKSAAPVSAIVVDKLVKSGANLEALEDPDILMEMTDWQRCLSIGLVSKKVFELASGNLQDLAEKRNLSISEAVSNKIDAVNTGILFISEGHTVQFPSDIQVFYVSPPSSNQLKAAVNELLSSEQNRE
;
A
#
# COMPACT_ATOMS: atom_id res chain seq x y z
N MET A 1 31.21 -12.21 -24.03
CA MET A 1 30.93 -11.15 -23.03
C MET A 1 29.49 -10.65 -23.33
N THR A 2 28.54 -11.06 -22.54
CA THR A 2 27.13 -10.67 -22.72
C THR A 2 26.94 -9.33 -22.02
N THR A 3 26.69 -8.28 -22.79
CA THR A 3 26.41 -6.94 -22.26
C THR A 3 25.07 -6.97 -21.53
N LEU A 4 25.06 -6.80 -20.22
CA LEU A 4 23.85 -6.57 -19.44
C LEU A 4 23.19 -5.31 -19.99
N GLY A 5 21.94 -5.45 -20.44
CA GLY A 5 21.18 -4.37 -21.04
C GLY A 5 21.08 -3.17 -20.11
N SER A 6 21.47 -2.01 -20.60
CA SER A 6 21.21 -0.72 -20.00
C SER A 6 19.68 -0.56 -19.89
N THR A 7 19.16 -0.50 -18.66
CA THR A 7 17.78 -0.04 -18.42
C THR A 7 17.74 1.45 -18.74
N GLY A 8 17.43 1.77 -20.00
CA GLY A 8 17.25 3.15 -20.43
C GLY A 8 16.15 3.80 -19.59
N LYS A 9 16.41 4.98 -19.04
CA LYS A 9 15.36 5.80 -18.40
C LYS A 9 14.24 5.97 -19.43
N THR A 10 13.06 5.48 -19.10
CA THR A 10 11.88 5.67 -19.95
C THR A 10 11.54 7.16 -19.99
N ASP A 11 11.35 7.70 -21.19
CA ASP A 11 11.00 9.11 -21.38
C ASP A 11 9.62 9.37 -20.74
N PRO A 12 9.49 10.30 -19.77
CA PRO A 12 8.24 10.66 -19.12
C PRO A 12 7.13 11.06 -20.09
N SER A 13 7.46 11.64 -21.25
CA SER A 13 6.49 12.05 -22.26
C SER A 13 5.63 10.89 -22.81
N LYS A 14 6.10 9.65 -22.69
CA LYS A 14 5.31 8.44 -23.06
C LYS A 14 4.05 8.24 -22.23
N PHE A 15 3.97 8.92 -21.09
CA PHE A 15 2.86 8.84 -20.15
C PHE A 15 1.96 10.06 -20.16
N ASP A 16 2.22 11.02 -21.11
CA ASP A 16 1.37 12.17 -21.29
C ASP A 16 -0.04 11.72 -21.69
N GLY A 17 -1.05 12.31 -21.05
CA GLY A 17 -2.46 11.97 -21.27
C GLY A 17 -2.94 10.66 -20.63
N LYS A 18 -2.07 9.92 -19.89
CA LYS A 18 -2.47 8.73 -19.11
C LYS A 18 -2.70 9.10 -17.65
N LYS A 19 -3.65 8.40 -17.02
CA LYS A 19 -3.80 8.41 -15.56
C LYS A 19 -2.56 7.77 -14.93
N LYS A 20 -2.03 8.38 -13.87
CA LYS A 20 -0.79 7.92 -13.19
C LYS A 20 -1.08 7.62 -11.74
N LEU A 21 -0.65 6.45 -11.30
CA LEU A 21 -0.76 5.99 -9.92
C LEU A 21 0.61 5.57 -9.40
N PHE A 22 1.12 6.24 -8.37
CA PHE A 22 2.28 5.77 -7.61
C PHE A 22 1.79 4.76 -6.59
N LEU A 23 2.37 3.58 -6.56
CA LEU A 23 2.00 2.51 -5.63
C LEU A 23 3.13 2.25 -4.66
N VAL A 24 2.87 2.48 -3.39
CA VAL A 24 3.80 2.24 -2.27
C VAL A 24 3.39 0.94 -1.56
N PRO A 25 4.12 -0.17 -1.78
CA PRO A 25 3.84 -1.42 -1.08
C PRO A 25 4.17 -1.28 0.40
N LEU A 26 3.18 -1.47 1.26
CA LEU A 26 3.38 -1.55 2.71
C LEU A 26 3.83 -2.96 3.07
N ILE A 27 4.98 -3.06 3.73
CA ILE A 27 5.54 -4.34 4.17
C ILE A 27 4.85 -4.75 5.48
N PRO A 28 4.12 -5.89 5.50
CA PRO A 28 3.46 -6.35 6.70
C PRO A 28 4.48 -6.56 7.84
N MET A 29 4.07 -6.23 9.07
CA MET A 29 4.89 -6.38 10.27
C MET A 29 6.24 -5.63 10.27
N ALA A 30 6.43 -4.66 9.37
CA ALA A 30 7.67 -3.87 9.32
C ALA A 30 7.98 -3.13 10.64
N ASN A 31 6.96 -2.84 11.46
CA ASN A 31 7.12 -2.26 12.79
C ASN A 31 7.95 -3.14 13.75
N LEU A 32 8.02 -4.47 13.55
CA LEU A 32 8.89 -5.34 14.33
C LEU A 32 10.37 -4.99 14.13
N VAL A 33 10.73 -4.50 12.94
CA VAL A 33 12.11 -4.08 12.64
C VAL A 33 12.42 -2.74 13.29
N LEU A 34 11.44 -1.84 13.47
CA LEU A 34 11.63 -0.56 14.13
C LEU A 34 12.24 -0.70 15.53
N GLU A 35 11.86 -1.75 16.27
CA GLU A 35 12.37 -2.03 17.62
C GLU A 35 13.79 -2.63 17.62
N LYS A 36 14.20 -3.27 16.52
CA LYS A 36 15.47 -4.01 16.39
C LYS A 36 16.52 -3.25 15.58
N ASP A 37 16.10 -2.63 14.48
CA ASP A 37 16.96 -1.88 13.55
C ASP A 37 16.23 -0.62 13.07
N LYS A 38 16.21 0.38 13.93
CA LYS A 38 15.59 1.68 13.64
C LYS A 38 16.23 2.36 12.43
N ASP A 39 17.53 2.21 12.23
CA ASP A 39 18.26 2.85 11.14
C ASP A 39 17.82 2.31 9.77
N LEU A 40 17.63 0.99 9.66
CA LEU A 40 17.08 0.37 8.45
C LEU A 40 15.66 0.84 8.19
N PHE A 41 14.82 0.89 9.23
CA PHE A 41 13.44 1.32 9.13
C PHE A 41 13.33 2.80 8.70
N ASP A 42 14.06 3.71 9.35
CA ASP A 42 14.08 5.13 9.01
C ASP A 42 14.64 5.37 7.61
N ARG A 43 15.70 4.66 7.22
CA ARG A 43 16.27 4.72 5.88
C ARG A 43 15.24 4.31 4.82
N HIS A 44 14.48 3.24 5.07
CA HIS A 44 13.44 2.78 4.14
C HIS A 44 12.40 3.87 3.84
N TRP A 45 11.87 4.51 4.87
CA TRP A 45 10.88 5.57 4.70
C TRP A 45 11.45 6.85 4.07
N ASN A 46 12.71 7.18 4.38
CA ASN A 46 13.41 8.27 3.72
C ASN A 46 13.61 8.00 2.22
N GLU A 47 14.01 6.78 1.86
CA GLU A 47 14.16 6.38 0.45
C GLU A 47 12.81 6.38 -0.29
N ILE A 48 11.71 5.93 0.36
CA ILE A 48 10.34 6.06 -0.19
C ILE A 48 10.03 7.53 -0.49
N SER A 49 10.23 8.43 0.49
CA SER A 49 9.95 9.86 0.30
C SER A 49 10.76 10.45 -0.85
N GLN A 50 12.05 10.13 -0.95
CA GLN A 50 12.91 10.58 -2.04
C GLN A 50 12.48 10.04 -3.40
N GLN A 51 12.05 8.78 -3.46
CA GLN A 51 11.58 8.18 -4.71
C GLN A 51 10.26 8.83 -5.17
N ILE A 52 9.35 9.16 -4.25
CA ILE A 52 8.13 9.90 -4.55
C ILE A 52 8.49 11.28 -5.11
N ASP A 53 9.37 12.05 -4.43
CA ASP A 53 9.81 13.37 -4.89
C ASP A 53 10.40 13.31 -6.32
N ASN A 54 11.19 12.28 -6.62
CA ASN A 54 11.77 12.07 -7.96
C ASN A 54 10.70 11.73 -9.02
N LEU A 55 9.68 10.94 -8.66
CA LEU A 55 8.57 10.63 -9.56
C LEU A 55 7.72 11.86 -9.85
N GLU A 56 7.45 12.70 -8.84
CA GLU A 56 6.71 13.95 -9.03
C GLU A 56 7.39 14.90 -10.01
N VAL A 57 8.72 15.01 -9.98
CA VAL A 57 9.49 15.83 -10.92
C VAL A 57 9.27 15.39 -12.38
N GLY A 58 9.19 14.08 -12.63
CA GLY A 58 9.07 13.54 -13.98
C GLY A 58 7.64 13.32 -14.46
N LEU A 59 6.69 13.07 -13.57
CA LEU A 59 5.36 12.54 -13.90
C LEU A 59 4.22 13.46 -13.44
N GLY A 60 4.52 14.50 -12.67
CA GLY A 60 3.55 15.45 -12.11
C GLY A 60 3.26 15.22 -10.64
N SER A 61 2.85 16.30 -9.97
CA SER A 61 2.62 16.29 -8.52
C SER A 61 1.44 15.42 -8.14
N VAL A 62 1.57 14.73 -6.99
CA VAL A 62 0.49 13.98 -6.38
C VAL A 62 -0.64 14.93 -5.96
N ARG A 63 -1.88 14.60 -6.34
CA ARG A 63 -3.08 15.36 -5.98
C ARG A 63 -4.06 14.53 -5.14
N HIS A 64 -4.00 13.21 -5.24
CA HIS A 64 -4.87 12.30 -4.51
C HIS A 64 -4.02 11.27 -3.76
N VAL A 65 -4.20 11.18 -2.45
CA VAL A 65 -3.52 10.21 -1.58
C VAL A 65 -4.54 9.21 -1.09
N PHE A 66 -4.26 7.94 -1.29
CA PHE A 66 -5.06 6.80 -0.84
C PHE A 66 -4.22 5.96 0.11
N HIS A 67 -4.83 5.46 1.18
CA HIS A 67 -4.15 4.58 2.13
C HIS A 67 -5.11 3.53 2.68
N GLU A 68 -4.68 2.25 2.72
CA GLU A 68 -5.52 1.11 3.14
C GLU A 68 -6.04 1.18 4.58
N MET A 69 -5.60 2.14 5.39
CA MET A 69 -6.12 2.37 6.74
C MET A 69 -7.12 3.52 6.82
N VAL A 70 -7.53 4.07 5.66
CA VAL A 70 -8.32 5.32 5.63
C VAL A 70 -9.69 5.07 4.99
N HIS A 71 -10.73 5.26 5.78
CA HIS A 71 -12.14 5.19 5.35
C HIS A 71 -12.88 6.54 5.48
N GLU A 72 -12.18 7.60 5.90
CA GLU A 72 -12.69 8.97 6.00
C GLU A 72 -11.77 9.93 5.24
N GLU A 73 -12.31 10.99 4.67
CA GLU A 73 -11.54 11.98 3.93
C GLU A 73 -10.94 13.06 4.84
N GLY A 74 -9.89 13.73 4.36
CA GLY A 74 -9.33 14.95 4.95
C GLY A 74 -8.81 14.78 6.38
N ASP A 75 -9.16 15.71 7.27
CA ASP A 75 -8.61 15.77 8.63
C ASP A 75 -8.96 14.54 9.46
N LYS A 76 -10.17 14.02 9.34
CA LYS A 76 -10.59 12.79 10.04
C LYS A 76 -9.80 11.58 9.56
N GLY A 77 -9.62 11.44 8.25
CA GLY A 77 -8.76 10.40 7.68
C GLY A 77 -7.33 10.50 8.15
N MET A 78 -6.79 11.72 8.29
CA MET A 78 -5.45 11.95 8.81
C MET A 78 -5.33 11.58 10.30
N GLU A 79 -6.34 11.84 11.11
CA GLU A 79 -6.36 11.42 12.53
C GLU A 79 -6.35 9.89 12.65
N LEU A 80 -7.20 9.22 11.86
CA LEU A 80 -7.20 7.75 11.78
C LEU A 80 -5.84 7.20 11.36
N LEU A 81 -5.26 7.77 10.31
CA LEU A 81 -3.96 7.33 9.78
C LEU A 81 -2.83 7.52 10.79
N LYS A 82 -2.78 8.66 11.49
CA LYS A 82 -1.79 8.92 12.55
C LYS A 82 -1.89 7.92 13.70
N SER A 83 -3.10 7.45 14.00
CA SER A 83 -3.32 6.44 15.04
C SER A 83 -2.94 5.03 14.58
N ALA A 84 -3.34 4.65 13.36
CA ALA A 84 -3.20 3.28 12.85
C ALA A 84 -1.84 3.00 12.21
N ALA A 85 -1.27 4.00 11.51
CA ALA A 85 -0.03 3.86 10.75
C ALA A 85 0.84 5.14 10.86
N PRO A 86 1.36 5.47 12.05
CA PRO A 86 2.00 6.76 12.33
C PRO A 86 3.19 7.07 11.43
N VAL A 87 3.88 6.06 10.94
CA VAL A 87 5.08 6.25 10.10
C VAL A 87 4.72 6.64 8.68
N SER A 88 3.81 5.92 8.03
CA SER A 88 3.31 6.32 6.70
C SER A 88 2.57 7.65 6.77
N ALA A 89 1.91 7.95 7.90
CA ALA A 89 1.25 9.23 8.12
C ALA A 89 2.20 10.44 7.96
N ILE A 90 3.49 10.30 8.27
CA ILE A 90 4.50 11.36 8.08
C ILE A 90 4.64 11.71 6.59
N VAL A 91 4.73 10.69 5.74
CA VAL A 91 4.85 10.88 4.28
C VAL A 91 3.54 11.42 3.70
N VAL A 92 2.40 10.90 4.14
CA VAL A 92 1.07 11.38 3.72
C VAL A 92 0.86 12.83 4.14
N ASP A 93 1.20 13.22 5.39
CA ASP A 93 1.10 14.60 5.88
C ASP A 93 1.94 15.58 5.05
N LYS A 94 3.16 15.17 4.63
CA LYS A 94 4.00 15.94 3.70
C LYS A 94 3.27 16.19 2.36
N LEU A 95 2.68 15.16 1.78
CA LEU A 95 1.94 15.27 0.51
C LEU A 95 0.70 16.15 0.65
N VAL A 96 -0.07 16.00 1.73
CA VAL A 96 -1.25 16.84 2.01
C VAL A 96 -0.85 18.30 2.20
N LYS A 97 0.23 18.58 2.94
CA LYS A 97 0.78 19.96 3.07
C LYS A 97 1.27 20.54 1.75
N SER A 98 1.65 19.70 0.80
CA SER A 98 2.02 20.11 -0.57
C SER A 98 0.82 20.28 -1.50
N GLY A 99 -0.41 20.12 -1.00
CA GLY A 99 -1.66 20.38 -1.71
C GLY A 99 -2.35 19.14 -2.29
N ALA A 100 -2.00 17.94 -1.85
CA ALA A 100 -2.74 16.73 -2.14
C ALA A 100 -3.95 16.56 -1.18
N ASN A 101 -4.99 15.86 -1.64
CA ASN A 101 -6.14 15.48 -0.82
C ASN A 101 -5.97 14.05 -0.32
N LEU A 102 -6.21 13.82 0.97
CA LEU A 102 -6.37 12.48 1.51
C LEU A 102 -7.81 12.01 1.26
N GLU A 103 -7.94 10.93 0.50
CA GLU A 103 -9.22 10.40 0.05
C GLU A 103 -9.62 9.18 0.89
N ALA A 104 -10.92 8.99 1.11
CA ALA A 104 -11.44 7.74 1.66
C ALA A 104 -11.23 6.61 0.65
N LEU A 105 -10.69 5.50 1.10
CA LEU A 105 -10.38 4.34 0.25
C LEU A 105 -11.18 3.10 0.66
N GLU A 106 -11.30 2.86 1.95
CA GLU A 106 -11.85 1.62 2.49
C GLU A 106 -13.34 1.77 2.87
N ASP A 107 -14.06 0.67 2.72
CA ASP A 107 -15.41 0.52 3.25
C ASP A 107 -15.32 -0.12 4.65
N PRO A 108 -15.72 0.60 5.72
CA PRO A 108 -15.61 0.09 7.08
C PRO A 108 -16.44 -1.17 7.33
N ASP A 109 -17.59 -1.32 6.66
CA ASP A 109 -18.46 -2.49 6.82
C ASP A 109 -17.78 -3.74 6.24
N ILE A 110 -17.15 -3.60 5.07
CA ILE A 110 -16.34 -4.68 4.46
C ILE A 110 -15.17 -5.07 5.37
N LEU A 111 -14.44 -4.09 5.92
CA LEU A 111 -13.30 -4.36 6.81
C LEU A 111 -13.71 -5.04 8.11
N MET A 112 -14.82 -4.63 8.71
CA MET A 112 -15.36 -5.26 9.93
C MET A 112 -15.75 -6.72 9.66
N GLU A 113 -16.49 -6.97 8.58
CA GLU A 113 -16.90 -8.32 8.22
C GLU A 113 -15.72 -9.23 7.88
N MET A 114 -14.74 -8.75 7.11
CA MET A 114 -13.50 -9.48 6.83
C MET A 114 -12.76 -9.84 8.13
N THR A 115 -12.70 -8.91 9.08
CA THR A 115 -12.04 -9.12 10.37
C THR A 115 -12.73 -10.23 11.16
N ASP A 116 -14.06 -10.27 11.16
CA ASP A 116 -14.81 -11.30 11.88
C ASP A 116 -14.63 -12.68 11.23
N TRP A 117 -14.64 -12.78 9.90
CA TRP A 117 -14.34 -14.04 9.22
C TRP A 117 -12.89 -14.51 9.47
N GLN A 118 -11.91 -13.59 9.49
CA GLN A 118 -10.52 -13.92 9.84
C GLN A 118 -10.42 -14.45 11.26
N ARG A 119 -11.12 -13.85 12.23
CA ARG A 119 -11.20 -14.34 13.61
C ARG A 119 -11.81 -15.75 13.68
N CYS A 120 -12.90 -15.98 12.95
CA CYS A 120 -13.50 -17.32 12.87
C CYS A 120 -12.50 -18.35 12.36
N LEU A 121 -11.71 -18.04 11.34
CA LEU A 121 -10.70 -18.96 10.79
C LEU A 121 -9.52 -19.18 11.75
N SER A 122 -9.13 -18.16 12.54
CA SER A 122 -7.98 -18.22 13.44
C SER A 122 -8.15 -19.14 14.65
N ILE A 123 -9.39 -19.44 15.06
CA ILE A 123 -9.68 -20.32 16.21
C ILE A 123 -9.56 -21.83 15.91
N GLY A 124 -9.25 -22.20 14.67
CA GLY A 124 -9.12 -23.60 14.27
C GLY A 124 -10.46 -24.33 14.15
N LEU A 125 -11.19 -24.09 13.07
CA LEU A 125 -12.50 -24.69 12.84
C LEU A 125 -12.40 -26.22 12.61
N VAL A 126 -13.16 -27.00 13.37
CA VAL A 126 -13.17 -28.48 13.28
C VAL A 126 -14.05 -28.97 12.13
N SER A 127 -15.16 -28.29 11.85
CA SER A 127 -16.07 -28.65 10.78
C SER A 127 -15.57 -28.14 9.42
N LYS A 128 -15.30 -29.08 8.50
CA LYS A 128 -14.92 -28.76 7.11
C LYS A 128 -15.94 -27.82 6.44
N LYS A 129 -17.23 -28.09 6.63
CA LYS A 129 -18.31 -27.25 6.06
C LYS A 129 -18.25 -25.81 6.58
N VAL A 130 -17.99 -25.61 7.88
CA VAL A 130 -17.90 -24.27 8.47
C VAL A 130 -16.64 -23.56 8.00
N PHE A 131 -15.51 -24.27 7.90
CA PHE A 131 -14.27 -23.73 7.36
C PHE A 131 -14.44 -23.27 5.91
N GLU A 132 -15.06 -24.10 5.03
CA GLU A 132 -15.32 -23.75 3.64
C GLU A 132 -16.24 -22.53 3.51
N LEU A 133 -17.28 -22.43 4.36
CA LEU A 133 -18.17 -21.28 4.40
C LEU A 133 -17.41 -19.98 4.81
N ALA A 134 -16.64 -20.04 5.90
CA ALA A 134 -15.90 -18.89 6.39
C ALA A 134 -14.82 -18.44 5.39
N SER A 135 -14.09 -19.38 4.79
CA SER A 135 -13.08 -19.09 3.76
C SER A 135 -13.70 -18.51 2.50
N GLY A 136 -14.86 -19.04 2.06
CA GLY A 136 -15.58 -18.52 0.89
C GLY A 136 -16.05 -17.08 1.11
N ASN A 137 -16.70 -16.78 2.24
CA ASN A 137 -17.13 -15.41 2.55
C ASN A 137 -15.96 -14.44 2.64
N LEU A 138 -14.84 -14.85 3.25
CA LEU A 138 -13.64 -14.01 3.32
C LEU A 138 -13.07 -13.72 1.92
N GLN A 139 -13.06 -14.71 1.03
CA GLN A 139 -12.61 -14.53 -0.36
C GLN A 139 -13.54 -13.59 -1.13
N ASP A 140 -14.85 -13.77 -1.05
CA ASP A 140 -15.85 -12.92 -1.73
C ASP A 140 -15.72 -11.46 -1.28
N LEU A 141 -15.52 -11.22 0.02
CA LEU A 141 -15.28 -9.89 0.57
C LEU A 141 -13.95 -9.28 0.11
N ALA A 142 -12.89 -10.10 0.01
CA ALA A 142 -11.61 -9.62 -0.50
C ALA A 142 -11.72 -9.19 -1.97
N GLU A 143 -12.46 -9.92 -2.79
CA GLU A 143 -12.75 -9.54 -4.18
C GLU A 143 -13.58 -8.25 -4.25
N LYS A 144 -14.63 -8.13 -3.42
CA LYS A 144 -15.45 -6.92 -3.33
C LYS A 144 -14.63 -5.71 -2.88
N ARG A 145 -13.75 -5.86 -1.87
CA ARG A 145 -12.82 -4.82 -1.42
C ARG A 145 -11.88 -4.38 -2.55
N ASN A 146 -11.29 -5.33 -3.28
CA ASN A 146 -10.38 -5.02 -4.39
C ASN A 146 -11.08 -4.21 -5.50
N LEU A 147 -12.32 -4.54 -5.83
CA LEU A 147 -13.12 -3.79 -6.79
C LEU A 147 -13.40 -2.37 -6.28
N SER A 148 -13.84 -2.23 -5.03
CA SER A 148 -14.12 -0.93 -4.40
C SER A 148 -12.88 -0.02 -4.41
N ILE A 149 -11.70 -0.55 -4.04
CA ILE A 149 -10.42 0.18 -4.09
C ILE A 149 -10.09 0.63 -5.52
N SER A 150 -10.22 -0.28 -6.49
CA SER A 150 -9.94 0.03 -7.90
C SER A 150 -10.85 1.14 -8.42
N GLU A 151 -12.14 1.09 -8.10
CA GLU A 151 -13.13 2.11 -8.46
C GLU A 151 -12.86 3.45 -7.77
N ALA A 152 -12.59 3.45 -6.47
CA ALA A 152 -12.29 4.67 -5.71
C ALA A 152 -11.10 5.41 -6.30
N VAL A 153 -10.00 4.70 -6.59
CA VAL A 153 -8.80 5.26 -7.22
C VAL A 153 -9.12 5.75 -8.64
N SER A 154 -9.78 4.93 -9.46
CA SER A 154 -10.06 5.24 -10.87
C SER A 154 -10.95 6.47 -11.05
N ASN A 155 -11.89 6.70 -10.13
CA ASN A 155 -12.83 7.80 -10.16
C ASN A 155 -12.21 9.15 -9.75
N LYS A 156 -11.15 9.15 -8.97
CA LYS A 156 -10.49 10.37 -8.45
C LYS A 156 -9.33 10.83 -9.34
N ILE A 157 -8.54 9.90 -9.89
CA ILE A 157 -7.37 10.24 -10.73
C ILE A 157 -7.78 10.46 -12.20
N ASP A 158 -7.08 11.37 -12.84
CA ASP A 158 -7.21 11.67 -14.27
C ASP A 158 -5.84 11.82 -14.95
N ALA A 159 -5.80 12.31 -16.18
CA ALA A 159 -4.55 12.49 -16.92
C ALA A 159 -3.65 13.62 -16.35
N VAL A 160 -4.22 14.54 -15.58
CA VAL A 160 -3.53 15.71 -14.99
C VAL A 160 -3.20 15.46 -13.53
N ASN A 161 -4.12 14.81 -12.79
CA ASN A 161 -4.05 14.62 -11.35
C ASN A 161 -3.50 13.23 -11.03
N THR A 162 -2.22 13.16 -10.65
CA THR A 162 -1.56 11.90 -10.24
C THR A 162 -2.06 11.47 -8.86
N GLY A 163 -2.31 10.17 -8.70
CA GLY A 163 -2.61 9.55 -7.40
C GLY A 163 -1.41 8.83 -6.79
N ILE A 164 -1.44 8.64 -5.48
CA ILE A 164 -0.55 7.73 -4.76
C ILE A 164 -1.37 6.82 -3.87
N LEU A 165 -1.06 5.53 -3.86
CA LEU A 165 -1.72 4.51 -3.07
C LEU A 165 -0.72 3.79 -2.17
N PHE A 166 -0.97 3.82 -0.87
CA PHE A 166 -0.28 3.04 0.14
C PHE A 166 -1.12 1.80 0.47
N ILE A 167 -0.64 0.62 0.09
CA ILE A 167 -1.38 -0.63 0.24
C ILE A 167 -0.44 -1.79 0.53
N SER A 168 -0.88 -2.77 1.31
CA SER A 168 -0.12 -3.99 1.64
C SER A 168 0.47 -4.65 0.40
N GLU A 169 1.71 -5.10 0.46
CA GLU A 169 2.45 -5.69 -0.66
C GLU A 169 1.73 -6.89 -1.30
N GLY A 170 0.99 -7.65 -0.51
CA GLY A 170 0.25 -8.83 -0.96
C GLY A 170 -1.12 -8.53 -1.59
N HIS A 171 -1.44 -7.26 -1.89
CA HIS A 171 -2.72 -6.91 -2.50
C HIS A 171 -2.91 -7.54 -3.88
N THR A 172 -4.16 -7.82 -4.24
CA THR A 172 -4.54 -8.36 -5.56
C THR A 172 -5.43 -7.40 -6.35
N VAL A 173 -5.44 -6.12 -5.99
CA VAL A 173 -6.20 -5.07 -6.68
C VAL A 173 -5.72 -4.95 -8.13
N GLN A 174 -6.68 -4.99 -9.07
CA GLN A 174 -6.43 -4.79 -10.49
C GLN A 174 -6.94 -3.42 -10.91
N PHE A 175 -6.08 -2.60 -11.50
CA PHE A 175 -6.45 -1.29 -12.00
C PHE A 175 -6.81 -1.35 -13.50
N PRO A 176 -7.73 -0.49 -13.98
CA PRO A 176 -8.03 -0.35 -15.41
C PRO A 176 -6.77 -0.06 -16.25
N SER A 177 -6.78 -0.49 -17.51
CA SER A 177 -5.62 -0.38 -18.41
C SER A 177 -5.24 1.05 -18.82
N ASP A 178 -6.10 2.03 -18.55
CA ASP A 178 -5.82 3.46 -18.72
C ASP A 178 -5.01 4.06 -17.56
N ILE A 179 -4.85 3.32 -16.45
CA ILE A 179 -4.04 3.71 -15.31
C ILE A 179 -2.63 3.11 -15.45
N GLN A 180 -1.62 3.98 -15.55
CA GLN A 180 -0.22 3.57 -15.50
C GLN A 180 0.25 3.55 -14.04
N VAL A 181 0.61 2.35 -13.55
CA VAL A 181 1.11 2.15 -12.19
C VAL A 181 2.63 2.25 -12.15
N PHE A 182 3.16 3.05 -11.21
CA PHE A 182 4.59 3.21 -10.92
C PHE A 182 4.87 2.76 -9.50
N TYR A 183 5.61 1.68 -9.35
CA TYR A 183 5.94 1.13 -8.04
C TYR A 183 7.03 1.96 -7.35
N VAL A 184 6.78 2.34 -6.10
CA VAL A 184 7.72 2.97 -5.18
C VAL A 184 8.33 1.86 -4.31
N SER A 185 9.45 1.29 -4.76
CA SER A 185 10.11 0.19 -4.08
C SER A 185 11.63 0.41 -4.06
N PRO A 186 12.13 1.16 -3.06
CA PRO A 186 13.55 1.44 -2.93
C PRO A 186 14.36 0.18 -2.56
N PRO A 187 15.70 0.20 -2.73
CA PRO A 187 16.57 -0.94 -2.41
C PRO A 187 16.44 -1.46 -0.99
N SER A 188 16.19 -0.57 -0.01
CA SER A 188 15.94 -0.92 1.39
C SER A 188 14.70 -1.79 1.60
N SER A 189 13.73 -1.80 0.67
CA SER A 189 12.53 -2.65 0.77
C SER A 189 12.89 -4.14 0.91
N ASN A 190 13.84 -4.63 0.12
CA ASN A 190 14.28 -6.02 0.21
C ASN A 190 15.00 -6.33 1.52
N GLN A 191 15.80 -5.38 2.03
CA GLN A 191 16.49 -5.52 3.31
C GLN A 191 15.49 -5.55 4.46
N LEU A 192 14.48 -4.66 4.43
CA LEU A 192 13.43 -4.62 5.43
C LEU A 192 12.60 -5.90 5.45
N LYS A 193 12.22 -6.45 4.28
CA LYS A 193 11.54 -7.74 4.17
C LYS A 193 12.38 -8.89 4.72
N ALA A 194 13.67 -8.92 4.41
CA ALA A 194 14.57 -9.95 4.93
C ALA A 194 14.65 -9.89 6.46
N ALA A 195 14.76 -8.69 7.04
CA ALA A 195 14.76 -8.49 8.48
C ALA A 195 13.45 -8.92 9.15
N VAL A 196 12.28 -8.60 8.56
CA VAL A 196 10.97 -9.09 9.05
C VAL A 196 10.94 -10.62 9.07
N ASN A 197 11.33 -11.27 7.97
CA ASN A 197 11.32 -12.73 7.85
C ASN A 197 12.26 -13.41 8.86
N GLU A 198 13.43 -12.82 9.11
CA GLU A 198 14.37 -13.32 10.12
C GLU A 198 13.79 -13.24 11.53
N LEU A 199 13.13 -12.13 11.88
CA LEU A 199 12.48 -11.96 13.17
C LEU A 199 11.35 -12.97 13.37
N LEU A 200 10.46 -13.15 12.41
CA LEU A 200 9.36 -14.11 12.47
C LEU A 200 9.89 -15.56 12.59
N SER A 201 10.94 -15.91 11.85
CA SER A 201 11.55 -17.25 11.93
C SER A 201 12.22 -17.50 13.29
N SER A 202 12.80 -16.46 13.91
CA SER A 202 13.43 -16.56 15.22
C SER A 202 12.43 -16.73 16.36
N GLU A 203 11.22 -16.20 16.23
CA GLU A 203 10.13 -16.38 17.21
C GLU A 203 9.56 -17.79 17.14
N GLN A 204 9.32 -18.33 15.93
CA GLN A 204 8.83 -19.69 15.74
C GLN A 204 9.78 -20.79 16.29
N ASN A 205 11.09 -20.52 16.33
CA ASN A 205 12.07 -21.47 16.87
C ASN A 205 12.24 -21.40 18.40
N ARG A 206 11.51 -20.53 19.09
CA ARG A 206 11.54 -20.38 20.56
C ARG A 206 10.35 -21.05 21.27
N GLU A 207 9.34 -21.46 20.51
CA GLU A 207 8.21 -22.29 20.97
C GLU A 207 8.51 -23.78 20.79
#